data_8594c6b32080482fefa4dd906dd9d90e
#
_entry.id   8594c6b32080482fefa4dd906dd9d90e
#
_cell.length_a   1.000
_cell.length_b   1.000
_cell.length_c   1.000
_cell.angle_alpha   90.00
_cell.angle_beta   90.00
_cell.angle_gamma   90.00
#
_symmetry.space_group_name_H-M   'P 1'
#
loop_
_entity.id
_entity.type
_entity.pdbx_description
1 polymer ?
#
loop_
_entity_poly.entity_id
_entity_poly.type
_entity_poly.pdbx_seq_one_letter_code
_entity_poly.pdbx_strand_id
1 'polypeptide(L)'
;MASRKIAYAASSNLTVTNLHGLANSGTHVTGWESGEVDNSTNLYLDYLISAKFTVESAGLSAGEIRVWIVPKLDDSTWPGGFDGTESAETAPLDDENGTASGAVLLHSIATDTTASQVYFMAARSVAALFGGRCPEKFVIFVTQSTGTTLETTGNQVTIKGVYETIAA
;
A
#
# COMPACT_ATOMS: atom_id res chain seq x y z
N MET A 1 30.63 -23.06 11.38
CA MET A 1 29.24 -23.11 10.87
C MET A 1 28.91 -21.75 10.32
N ALA A 2 28.46 -21.68 9.05
CA ALA A 2 27.96 -20.43 8.50
C ALA A 2 26.70 -20.00 9.26
N SER A 3 26.62 -18.75 9.70
CA SER A 3 25.44 -18.22 10.39
C SER A 3 24.53 -17.51 9.38
N ARG A 4 23.22 -17.75 9.46
CA ARG A 4 22.23 -16.99 8.71
C ARG A 4 21.95 -15.67 9.40
N LYS A 5 21.83 -14.60 8.63
CA LYS A 5 21.48 -13.26 9.12
C LYS A 5 20.37 -12.68 8.27
N ILE A 6 19.48 -11.95 8.91
CA ILE A 6 18.48 -11.14 8.21
C ILE A 6 19.17 -9.87 7.70
N ALA A 7 18.93 -9.56 6.45
CA ALA A 7 19.42 -8.37 5.77
C ALA A 7 18.26 -7.61 5.08
N TYR A 8 18.49 -6.36 4.77
CA TYR A 8 17.51 -5.46 4.16
C TYR A 8 18.07 -4.90 2.87
N ALA A 9 17.27 -4.93 1.82
CA ALA A 9 17.57 -4.23 0.57
C ALA A 9 17.54 -2.71 0.77
N ALA A 10 18.03 -1.97 -0.21
CA ALA A 10 17.81 -0.52 -0.24
C ALA A 10 16.31 -0.21 -0.32
N SER A 11 15.88 0.87 0.31
CA SER A 11 14.50 1.34 0.18
C SER A 11 14.26 1.89 -1.22
N SER A 12 13.10 1.64 -1.78
CA SER A 12 12.64 2.17 -3.06
C SER A 12 11.29 2.85 -2.90
N ASN A 13 11.15 4.05 -3.47
CA ASN A 13 9.85 4.72 -3.54
C ASN A 13 9.09 4.21 -4.75
N LEU A 14 7.81 3.94 -4.57
CA LEU A 14 6.91 3.65 -5.68
C LEU A 14 6.56 4.94 -6.43
N THR A 15 6.17 4.80 -7.69
CA THR A 15 5.52 5.87 -8.44
C THR A 15 4.15 6.14 -7.81
N VAL A 16 3.86 7.39 -7.52
CA VAL A 16 2.65 7.83 -6.79
C VAL A 16 1.96 9.00 -7.50
N THR A 17 2.02 9.04 -8.83
CA THR A 17 1.48 10.14 -9.64
C THR A 17 -0.01 10.35 -9.36
N ASN A 18 -0.78 9.27 -9.36
CA ASN A 18 -2.23 9.29 -9.13
C ASN A 18 -2.63 9.20 -7.64
N LEU A 19 -1.68 8.96 -6.74
CA LEU A 19 -1.88 9.12 -5.29
C LEU A 19 -1.92 10.61 -4.90
N HIS A 20 -1.21 11.45 -5.66
CA HIS A 20 -1.30 12.89 -5.51
C HIS A 20 -2.68 13.38 -5.95
N GLY A 21 -3.38 14.09 -5.08
CA GLY A 21 -4.75 14.53 -5.33
C GLY A 21 -5.79 13.41 -5.23
N LEU A 22 -5.47 12.27 -4.60
CA LEU A 22 -6.42 11.17 -4.45
C LEU A 22 -7.74 11.64 -3.84
N ALA A 23 -8.83 11.39 -4.56
CA ALA A 23 -10.17 11.81 -4.15
C ALA A 23 -10.64 11.09 -2.88
N ASN A 24 -11.52 11.77 -2.12
CA ASN A 24 -12.22 11.18 -0.99
C ASN A 24 -13.14 10.04 -1.42
N SER A 25 -13.10 8.92 -0.71
CA SER A 25 -14.00 7.77 -0.86
C SER A 25 -14.58 7.41 0.50
N GLY A 26 -15.74 7.94 0.83
CA GLY A 26 -16.40 7.69 2.12
C GLY A 26 -16.74 6.21 2.37
N THR A 27 -16.79 5.41 1.32
CA THR A 27 -17.03 3.95 1.36
C THR A 27 -15.75 3.13 1.19
N HIS A 28 -14.58 3.76 1.01
CA HIS A 28 -13.30 3.09 0.81
C HIS A 28 -13.23 2.09 -0.36
N VAL A 29 -14.11 2.22 -1.37
CA VAL A 29 -14.13 1.31 -2.54
C VAL A 29 -13.36 1.85 -3.73
N THR A 30 -13.07 3.15 -3.75
CA THR A 30 -12.23 3.81 -4.77
C THR A 30 -10.93 4.27 -4.15
N GLY A 31 -9.85 4.28 -4.92
CA GLY A 31 -8.55 4.64 -4.38
C GLY A 31 -7.46 4.71 -5.42
N TRP A 32 -6.24 4.59 -4.96
CA TRP A 32 -5.03 4.54 -5.77
C TRP A 32 -4.44 3.14 -5.75
N GLU A 33 -4.13 2.59 -6.92
CA GLU A 33 -3.38 1.36 -7.12
C GLU A 33 -1.92 1.70 -7.46
N SER A 34 -0.97 0.99 -6.84
CA SER A 34 0.44 1.06 -7.22
C SER A 34 0.72 0.22 -8.47
N GLY A 35 1.85 0.47 -9.14
CA GLY A 35 2.39 -0.53 -10.05
C GLY A 35 2.66 -1.87 -9.33
N GLU A 36 2.69 -2.96 -10.08
CA GLU A 36 3.00 -4.31 -9.61
C GLU A 36 4.34 -4.33 -8.85
N VAL A 37 4.34 -4.88 -7.64
CA VAL A 37 5.54 -5.26 -6.91
C VAL A 37 5.82 -6.72 -7.22
N ASP A 38 6.85 -6.97 -8.04
CA ASP A 38 7.25 -8.31 -8.47
C ASP A 38 8.43 -8.82 -7.62
N ASN A 39 8.20 -9.87 -6.87
CA ASN A 39 9.19 -10.56 -6.03
C ASN A 39 9.79 -11.80 -6.69
N SER A 40 9.38 -12.16 -7.91
CA SER A 40 9.81 -13.39 -8.58
C SER A 40 11.33 -13.46 -8.84
N THR A 41 11.97 -12.31 -9.00
CA THR A 41 13.41 -12.20 -9.25
C THR A 41 14.22 -12.06 -7.96
N ASN A 42 13.77 -11.21 -7.04
CA ASN A 42 14.53 -10.92 -5.81
C ASN A 42 14.33 -11.97 -4.73
N LEU A 43 13.19 -12.67 -4.74
CA LEU A 43 12.83 -13.74 -3.79
C LEU A 43 12.98 -13.29 -2.32
N TYR A 44 12.60 -12.05 -2.03
CA TYR A 44 12.62 -11.55 -0.67
C TYR A 44 11.64 -12.34 0.22
N LEU A 45 12.04 -12.58 1.45
CA LEU A 45 11.20 -13.25 2.45
C LEU A 45 10.01 -12.37 2.83
N ASP A 46 10.19 -11.05 2.77
CA ASP A 46 9.19 -10.05 3.12
C ASP A 46 9.44 -8.74 2.39
N TYR A 47 8.40 -7.92 2.31
CA TYR A 47 8.49 -6.49 2.04
C TYR A 47 8.00 -5.70 3.25
N LEU A 48 8.76 -4.70 3.65
CA LEU A 48 8.34 -3.68 4.60
C LEU A 48 7.82 -2.49 3.82
N ILE A 49 6.57 -2.10 4.11
CA ILE A 49 5.92 -0.94 3.48
C ILE A 49 5.79 0.17 4.51
N SER A 50 6.22 1.36 4.17
CA SER A 50 5.98 2.59 4.92
C SER A 50 5.39 3.66 4.00
N ALA A 51 4.63 4.60 4.56
CA ALA A 51 4.00 5.62 3.75
C ALA A 51 3.92 6.96 4.49
N LYS A 52 3.79 8.02 3.70
CA LYS A 52 3.49 9.38 4.14
C LYS A 52 2.35 9.93 3.28
N PHE A 53 1.33 10.47 3.93
CA PHE A 53 0.18 11.08 3.29
C PHE A 53 0.00 12.49 3.82
N THR A 54 -0.25 13.44 2.94
CA THR A 54 -0.55 14.83 3.28
C THR A 54 -1.97 15.14 2.83
N VAL A 55 -2.81 15.62 3.74
CA VAL A 55 -4.18 16.03 3.44
C VAL A 55 -4.23 17.49 3.05
N GLU A 56 -5.23 17.85 2.25
CA GLU A 56 -5.51 19.24 1.86
C GLU A 56 -5.75 20.18 3.05
N SER A 57 -5.78 21.49 2.77
CA SER A 57 -5.91 22.52 3.80
C SER A 57 -7.36 22.87 4.17
N ALA A 58 -8.35 22.37 3.42
CA ALA A 58 -9.76 22.70 3.62
C ALA A 58 -10.68 21.52 3.29
N GLY A 59 -11.91 21.57 3.79
CA GLY A 59 -12.92 20.54 3.53
C GLY A 59 -12.73 19.24 4.31
N LEU A 60 -11.88 19.25 5.32
CA LEU A 60 -11.51 18.06 6.10
C LEU A 60 -12.64 17.57 7.00
N SER A 61 -12.75 16.27 7.11
CA SER A 61 -13.53 15.57 8.14
C SER A 61 -12.64 14.54 8.84
N ALA A 62 -13.00 14.19 10.07
CA ALA A 62 -12.39 13.04 10.72
C ALA A 62 -12.76 11.78 9.95
N GLY A 63 -11.77 10.96 9.65
CA GLY A 63 -11.92 9.75 8.85
C GLY A 63 -10.68 8.86 8.96
N GLU A 64 -10.32 8.19 7.89
CA GLU A 64 -9.14 7.34 7.87
C GLU A 64 -8.51 7.22 6.48
N ILE A 65 -7.23 6.84 6.47
CA ILE A 65 -6.51 6.41 5.28
C ILE A 65 -6.21 4.93 5.47
N ARG A 66 -6.68 4.09 4.54
CA ARG A 66 -6.46 2.65 4.57
C ARG A 66 -5.45 2.25 3.51
N VAL A 67 -4.51 1.40 3.89
CA VAL A 67 -3.50 0.82 3.01
C VAL A 67 -3.74 -0.69 2.95
N TRP A 68 -3.91 -1.22 1.76
CA TRP A 68 -4.25 -2.60 1.48
C TRP A 68 -3.13 -3.27 0.69
N ILE A 69 -3.02 -4.58 0.82
CA ILE A 69 -2.23 -5.44 -0.06
C ILE A 69 -3.20 -6.31 -0.86
N VAL A 70 -3.04 -6.28 -2.17
CA VAL A 70 -3.83 -7.09 -3.10
C VAL A 70 -2.89 -8.04 -3.81
N PRO A 71 -2.84 -9.32 -3.43
CA PRO A 71 -2.00 -10.30 -4.10
C PRO A 71 -2.60 -10.66 -5.46
N LYS A 72 -1.74 -10.94 -6.42
CA LYS A 72 -2.15 -11.57 -7.69
C LYS A 72 -2.64 -12.98 -7.42
N LEU A 73 -3.70 -13.42 -8.11
CA LEU A 73 -4.31 -14.75 -7.89
C LEU A 73 -3.45 -15.86 -8.45
N ASP A 74 -2.80 -15.59 -9.59
CA ASP A 74 -1.87 -16.47 -10.29
C ASP A 74 -0.88 -15.62 -11.09
N ASP A 75 -0.08 -16.22 -11.97
CA ASP A 75 0.95 -15.51 -12.74
C ASP A 75 0.40 -14.40 -13.66
N SER A 76 -0.90 -14.43 -13.97
CA SER A 76 -1.54 -13.58 -14.99
C SER A 76 -2.76 -12.80 -14.49
N THR A 77 -3.46 -13.29 -13.46
CA THR A 77 -4.80 -12.82 -13.10
C THR A 77 -4.77 -11.93 -11.86
N TRP A 78 -5.26 -10.70 -11.97
CA TRP A 78 -5.55 -9.83 -10.86
C TRP A 78 -6.99 -10.01 -10.35
N PRO A 79 -7.24 -9.89 -9.04
CA PRO A 79 -8.59 -9.91 -8.50
C PRO A 79 -9.31 -8.57 -8.72
N GLY A 80 -10.64 -8.62 -8.84
CA GLY A 80 -11.48 -7.42 -8.97
C GLY A 80 -11.13 -6.55 -10.17
N GLY A 81 -11.07 -5.24 -9.95
CA GLY A 81 -10.72 -4.25 -10.98
C GLY A 81 -9.23 -3.88 -11.03
N PHE A 82 -8.37 -4.61 -10.31
CA PHE A 82 -6.92 -4.34 -10.30
C PHE A 82 -6.26 -4.88 -11.58
N ASP A 83 -5.19 -4.20 -12.03
CA ASP A 83 -4.46 -4.60 -13.24
C ASP A 83 -2.92 -4.56 -13.09
N GLY A 84 -2.42 -4.09 -11.95
CA GLY A 84 -0.99 -3.97 -11.68
C GLY A 84 -0.35 -2.70 -12.26
N THR A 85 -1.16 -1.74 -12.71
CA THR A 85 -0.70 -0.47 -13.27
C THR A 85 -0.95 0.66 -12.27
N GLU A 86 0.01 1.57 -12.12
CA GLU A 86 -0.18 2.74 -11.25
C GLU A 86 -1.29 3.64 -11.79
N SER A 87 -2.41 3.75 -11.05
CA SER A 87 -3.59 4.49 -11.47
C SER A 87 -4.49 4.89 -10.30
N ALA A 88 -5.44 5.77 -10.60
CA ALA A 88 -6.60 6.02 -9.73
C ALA A 88 -7.71 5.03 -10.13
N GLU A 89 -8.14 4.20 -9.20
CA GLU A 89 -9.10 3.15 -9.45
C GLU A 89 -10.52 3.53 -9.02
N THR A 90 -11.49 3.12 -9.82
CA THR A 90 -12.90 3.36 -9.57
C THR A 90 -13.57 2.08 -9.11
N ALA A 91 -13.79 1.96 -7.80
CA ALA A 91 -14.45 0.80 -7.17
C ALA A 91 -13.80 -0.57 -7.46
N PRO A 92 -12.46 -0.72 -7.32
CA PRO A 92 -11.82 -2.04 -7.43
C PRO A 92 -12.15 -2.94 -6.24
N LEU A 93 -12.53 -2.35 -5.10
CA LEU A 93 -13.11 -3.08 -3.97
C LEU A 93 -14.63 -3.11 -4.13
N ASP A 94 -15.24 -4.27 -4.07
CA ASP A 94 -16.70 -4.42 -4.16
C ASP A 94 -17.41 -3.94 -2.89
N ASP A 95 -16.70 -3.91 -1.77
CA ASP A 95 -17.16 -3.39 -0.49
C ASP A 95 -16.02 -2.71 0.30
N GLU A 96 -16.39 -2.00 1.36
CA GLU A 96 -15.43 -1.30 2.23
C GLU A 96 -14.44 -2.21 2.99
N ASN A 97 -14.63 -3.52 2.96
CA ASN A 97 -13.78 -4.52 3.60
C ASN A 97 -12.89 -5.26 2.60
N GLY A 98 -13.05 -5.01 1.29
CA GLY A 98 -12.28 -5.65 0.23
C GLY A 98 -12.54 -7.15 0.07
N THR A 99 -13.66 -7.65 0.60
CA THR A 99 -13.93 -9.09 0.72
C THR A 99 -13.96 -9.79 -0.62
N ALA A 100 -14.63 -9.22 -1.60
CA ALA A 100 -14.76 -9.83 -2.93
C ALA A 100 -13.51 -9.64 -3.80
N SER A 101 -12.70 -8.64 -3.52
CA SER A 101 -11.46 -8.36 -4.27
C SER A 101 -10.23 -9.07 -3.72
N GLY A 102 -10.34 -9.81 -2.60
CA GLY A 102 -9.20 -10.46 -1.95
C GLY A 102 -8.17 -9.50 -1.38
N ALA A 103 -8.51 -8.22 -1.23
CA ALA A 103 -7.63 -7.22 -0.62
C ALA A 103 -7.50 -7.47 0.90
N VAL A 104 -6.29 -7.37 1.42
CA VAL A 104 -6.00 -7.55 2.84
C VAL A 104 -5.52 -6.24 3.43
N LEU A 105 -6.20 -5.75 4.47
CA LEU A 105 -5.85 -4.49 5.12
C LEU A 105 -4.48 -4.60 5.81
N LEU A 106 -3.52 -3.82 5.33
CA LEU A 106 -2.19 -3.71 5.95
C LEU A 106 -2.24 -2.76 7.16
N HIS A 107 -2.90 -1.61 7.02
CA HIS A 107 -2.98 -0.62 8.08
C HIS A 107 -4.09 0.41 7.81
N SER A 108 -4.68 0.91 8.91
CA SER A 108 -5.54 2.09 8.90
C SER A 108 -4.93 3.19 9.75
N ILE A 109 -4.99 4.42 9.26
CA ILE A 109 -4.50 5.63 9.91
C ILE A 109 -5.71 6.52 10.16
N ALA A 110 -6.09 6.71 11.42
CA ALA A 110 -7.13 7.66 11.77
C ALA A 110 -6.66 9.09 11.46
N THR A 111 -7.53 9.87 10.87
CA THR A 111 -7.29 11.28 10.53
C THR A 111 -8.23 12.20 11.31
N ASP A 112 -7.84 13.44 11.48
CA ASP A 112 -8.62 14.49 12.10
C ASP A 112 -8.90 15.65 11.10
N THR A 113 -9.38 16.77 11.60
CA THR A 113 -9.69 17.95 10.79
C THR A 113 -8.53 18.95 10.72
N THR A 114 -7.30 18.54 11.06
CA THR A 114 -6.12 19.43 11.03
C THR A 114 -5.67 19.67 9.59
N ALA A 115 -5.72 20.92 9.17
CA ALA A 115 -5.35 21.34 7.81
C ALA A 115 -3.90 21.02 7.49
N SER A 116 -3.64 20.56 6.27
CA SER A 116 -2.30 20.23 5.75
C SER A 116 -1.50 19.26 6.64
N GLN A 117 -2.21 18.45 7.43
CA GLN A 117 -1.58 17.47 8.32
C GLN A 117 -0.88 16.38 7.51
N VAL A 118 0.28 15.98 8.01
CA VAL A 118 1.05 14.86 7.47
C VAL A 118 0.85 13.64 8.37
N TYR A 119 0.37 12.55 7.79
CA TYR A 119 0.18 11.26 8.45
C TYR A 119 1.23 10.26 8.00
N PHE A 120 1.78 9.50 8.94
CA PHE A 120 2.81 8.51 8.67
C PHE A 120 2.34 7.12 9.01
N MET A 121 2.61 6.18 8.11
CA MET A 121 2.56 4.76 8.38
C MET A 121 3.99 4.27 8.61
N ALA A 122 4.29 3.80 9.82
CA ALA A 122 5.54 3.10 10.09
C ALA A 122 5.64 1.80 9.27
N ALA A 123 6.85 1.32 9.06
CA ALA A 123 7.09 0.11 8.28
C ALA A 123 6.25 -1.08 8.79
N ARG A 124 5.50 -1.71 7.88
CA ARG A 124 4.64 -2.87 8.11
C ARG A 124 5.08 -4.03 7.23
N SER A 125 5.06 -5.22 7.78
CA SER A 125 5.39 -6.47 7.10
C SER A 125 4.23 -6.95 6.23
N VAL A 126 4.49 -7.19 4.95
CA VAL A 126 3.54 -7.83 4.04
C VAL A 126 3.38 -9.30 4.38
N ALA A 127 4.50 -10.02 4.60
CA ALA A 127 4.48 -11.44 4.91
C ALA A 127 3.65 -11.77 6.15
N ALA A 128 3.58 -10.87 7.14
CA ALA A 128 2.76 -11.05 8.34
C ALA A 128 1.27 -11.22 8.03
N LEU A 129 0.76 -10.62 6.95
CA LEU A 129 -0.63 -10.74 6.51
C LEU A 129 -0.93 -12.10 5.86
N PHE A 130 0.09 -12.75 5.30
CA PHE A 130 -0.04 -13.96 4.48
C PHE A 130 0.62 -15.18 5.14
N GLY A 131 0.55 -15.29 6.47
CA GLY A 131 1.04 -16.44 7.21
C GLY A 131 2.57 -16.60 7.19
N GLY A 132 3.30 -15.49 7.07
CA GLY A 132 4.77 -15.47 7.07
C GLY A 132 5.41 -15.65 5.69
N ARG A 133 4.63 -15.59 4.61
CA ARG A 133 5.12 -15.67 3.24
C ARG A 133 4.68 -14.44 2.46
N CYS A 134 5.62 -13.73 1.89
CA CYS A 134 5.30 -12.62 1.00
C CYS A 134 4.70 -13.16 -0.31
N PRO A 135 3.59 -12.58 -0.81
CA PRO A 135 3.08 -12.91 -2.14
C PRO A 135 4.17 -12.69 -3.20
N GLU A 136 4.18 -13.50 -4.25
CA GLU A 136 5.13 -13.35 -5.34
C GLU A 136 4.91 -12.04 -6.09
N LYS A 137 3.64 -11.70 -6.32
CA LYS A 137 3.24 -10.44 -6.97
C LYS A 137 2.06 -9.83 -6.23
N PHE A 138 2.12 -8.53 -6.02
CA PHE A 138 1.04 -7.79 -5.37
C PHE A 138 1.05 -6.32 -5.77
N VAL A 139 -0.06 -5.65 -5.55
CA VAL A 139 -0.15 -4.19 -5.58
C VAL A 139 -0.48 -3.66 -4.19
N ILE A 140 -0.15 -2.40 -3.97
CA ILE A 140 -0.57 -1.64 -2.80
C ILE A 140 -1.75 -0.79 -3.25
N PHE A 141 -2.85 -0.87 -2.51
CA PHE A 141 -4.03 -0.07 -2.76
C PHE A 141 -4.26 0.87 -1.58
N VAL A 142 -4.54 2.14 -1.86
CA VAL A 142 -4.76 3.17 -0.84
C VAL A 142 -6.12 3.81 -1.06
N THR A 143 -6.94 3.82 0.00
CA THR A 143 -8.22 4.53 0.05
C THR A 143 -8.20 5.57 1.15
N GLN A 144 -9.02 6.60 1.05
CA GLN A 144 -9.09 7.63 2.09
C GLN A 144 -10.50 8.21 2.23
N SER A 145 -10.88 8.59 3.45
CA SER A 145 -12.17 9.19 3.80
C SER A 145 -12.02 10.49 4.60
N THR A 146 -11.02 11.30 4.24
CA THR A 146 -10.68 12.54 4.97
C THR A 146 -11.61 13.72 4.69
N GLY A 147 -12.65 13.52 3.86
CA GLY A 147 -13.63 14.56 3.46
C GLY A 147 -13.17 15.40 2.27
N THR A 148 -11.88 15.40 1.94
CA THR A 148 -11.29 16.15 0.83
C THR A 148 -10.27 15.28 0.11
N THR A 149 -9.55 15.83 -0.87
CA THR A 149 -8.46 15.13 -1.57
C THR A 149 -7.19 15.06 -0.71
N LEU A 150 -6.29 14.15 -1.03
CA LEU A 150 -4.91 14.27 -0.59
C LEU A 150 -4.23 15.42 -1.34
N GLU A 151 -3.18 16.00 -0.75
CA GLU A 151 -2.38 17.04 -1.42
C GLU A 151 -1.81 16.56 -2.76
N THR A 152 -1.66 17.48 -3.70
CA THR A 152 -1.10 17.21 -5.03
C THR A 152 0.41 16.93 -5.01
N THR A 153 1.03 17.00 -3.85
CA THR A 153 2.46 16.71 -3.63
C THR A 153 2.68 16.13 -2.24
N GLY A 154 3.88 15.61 -2.00
CA GLY A 154 4.29 15.21 -0.66
C GLY A 154 3.82 13.84 -0.19
N ASN A 155 2.94 13.15 -0.93
CA ASN A 155 2.58 11.76 -0.66
C ASN A 155 3.70 10.82 -1.11
N GLN A 156 3.90 9.73 -0.39
CA GLN A 156 4.98 8.79 -0.68
C GLN A 156 4.61 7.40 -0.15
N VAL A 157 4.92 6.38 -0.92
CA VAL A 157 4.89 4.97 -0.50
C VAL A 157 6.26 4.38 -0.78
N THR A 158 6.85 3.78 0.25
CA THR A 158 8.21 3.22 0.20
C THR A 158 8.15 1.73 0.50
N ILE A 159 8.86 0.94 -0.29
CA ILE A 159 9.02 -0.50 -0.09
C ILE A 159 10.47 -0.84 0.23
N LYS A 160 10.67 -1.90 1.00
CA LYS A 160 11.99 -2.40 1.38
C LYS A 160 11.97 -3.92 1.52
N GLY A 161 12.73 -4.61 0.68
CA GLY A 161 12.85 -6.07 0.73
C GLY A 161 13.63 -6.56 1.94
N VAL A 162 13.24 -7.72 2.46
CA VAL A 162 13.91 -8.43 3.56
C VAL A 162 14.38 -9.78 3.05
N TYR A 163 15.62 -10.15 3.31
CA TYR A 163 16.19 -11.41 2.82
C TYR A 163 17.16 -12.02 3.83
N GLU A 164 17.46 -13.30 3.67
CA GLU A 164 18.53 -13.96 4.41
C GLU A 164 19.86 -13.87 3.65
N THR A 165 20.94 -13.71 4.39
CA THR A 165 22.30 -13.80 3.90
C THR A 165 23.11 -14.78 4.75
N ILE A 166 24.12 -15.39 4.15
CA ILE A 166 25.06 -16.28 4.84
C ILE A 166 26.28 -15.43 5.19
N ALA A 167 26.57 -15.31 6.49
CA ALA A 167 27.82 -14.68 6.91
C ALA A 167 28.98 -15.68 6.66
N ALA A 168 29.99 -15.19 5.96
CA ALA A 168 31.25 -15.91 5.77
C ALA A 168 32.03 -16.02 7.09
#